data_b3eb3ff1a31a3fca2caf81518f9e9531
#
_entry.id   b3eb3ff1a31a3fca2caf81518f9e9531
#
_cell.length_a   1.000
_cell.length_b   1.000
_cell.length_c   1.000
_cell.angle_alpha   90.00
_cell.angle_beta   90.00
_cell.angle_gamma   90.00
#
_symmetry.space_group_name_H-M   'P 1'
#
loop_
_entity.id
_entity.type
_entity.pdbx_description
1 polymer ?
#
loop_
_entity_poly.entity_id
_entity_poly.type
_entity_poly.pdbx_seq_one_letter_code
_entity_poly.pdbx_strand_id
1 'polypeptide(L)'
;MELTKIETPQHVVGKSLQAVMQNEKTSVRGSALTRWRNGYTIKTTRYRITKWGANGELGYELYDHKNDEKELLNLASNQAYKTVMDSLKQVLDQRISEASVKPDGLGRQIDNAKTVPKAKNITFGDLHDAQGKRIYLKEK
;
A
#
# COMPACT_ATOMS: atom_id res chain seq x y z
N MET A 1 12.25 -4.42 -18.01
CA MET A 1 12.86 -5.14 -16.84
C MET A 1 14.37 -5.19 -17.06
N GLU A 2 15.11 -4.45 -16.23
CA GLU A 2 16.54 -4.16 -16.50
C GLU A 2 17.43 -5.40 -16.56
N LEU A 3 17.24 -6.38 -15.68
CA LEU A 3 18.07 -7.59 -15.65
C LEU A 3 17.87 -8.52 -16.87
N THR A 4 16.68 -8.51 -17.45
CA THR A 4 16.33 -9.38 -18.59
C THR A 4 16.43 -8.64 -19.93
N LYS A 5 16.72 -7.34 -19.92
CA LYS A 5 16.70 -6.45 -21.10
C LYS A 5 15.37 -6.45 -21.85
N ILE A 6 14.29 -6.90 -21.22
CA ILE A 6 12.94 -6.84 -21.79
C ILE A 6 12.37 -5.46 -21.48
N GLU A 7 11.76 -4.82 -22.47
CA GLU A 7 11.08 -3.54 -22.28
C GLU A 7 10.00 -3.64 -21.22
N THR A 8 9.94 -2.66 -20.31
CA THR A 8 8.95 -2.65 -19.24
C THR A 8 7.61 -2.18 -19.79
N PRO A 9 6.54 -2.99 -19.71
CA PRO A 9 5.21 -2.57 -20.16
C PRO A 9 4.74 -1.31 -19.43
N GLN A 10 4.00 -0.45 -20.14
CA GLN A 10 3.55 0.86 -19.60
C GLN A 10 2.71 0.75 -18.32
N HIS A 11 1.98 -0.36 -18.14
CA HIS A 11 1.16 -0.59 -16.97
C HIS A 11 1.94 -1.00 -15.71
N VAL A 12 3.24 -1.27 -15.84
CA VAL A 12 4.09 -1.66 -14.70
C VAL A 12 4.59 -0.41 -13.99
N VAL A 13 3.99 -0.09 -12.85
CA VAL A 13 4.36 1.05 -12.00
C VAL A 13 5.45 0.72 -10.97
N GLY A 14 5.90 -0.53 -10.92
CA GLY A 14 7.01 -0.97 -10.09
C GLY A 14 8.32 -0.30 -10.51
N LYS A 15 9.18 0.05 -9.55
CA LYS A 15 10.54 0.55 -9.82
C LYS A 15 11.53 -0.58 -9.71
N SER A 16 12.54 -0.57 -10.57
CA SER A 16 13.65 -1.52 -10.51
C SER A 16 14.40 -1.41 -9.18
N LEU A 17 14.79 -2.55 -8.63
CA LEU A 17 15.63 -2.62 -7.44
C LEU A 17 17.10 -2.83 -7.77
N GLN A 18 17.50 -2.82 -9.06
CA GLN A 18 18.87 -3.09 -9.47
C GLN A 18 19.87 -2.12 -8.82
N ALA A 19 19.53 -0.83 -8.73
CA ALA A 19 20.38 0.15 -8.06
C ALA A 19 20.59 -0.16 -6.58
N VAL A 20 19.56 -0.69 -5.89
CA VAL A 20 19.66 -1.13 -4.50
C VAL A 20 20.51 -2.38 -4.35
N MET A 21 20.44 -3.31 -5.32
CA MET A 21 21.30 -4.51 -5.34
C MET A 21 22.79 -4.17 -5.51
N GLN A 22 23.09 -3.09 -6.21
CA GLN A 22 24.48 -2.60 -6.41
C GLN A 22 24.95 -1.78 -5.21
N ASN A 23 24.06 -1.05 -4.55
CA ASN A 23 24.37 -0.24 -3.39
C ASN A 23 23.15 -0.17 -2.46
N GLU A 24 23.23 -0.85 -1.31
CA GLU A 24 22.16 -0.95 -0.30
C GLU A 24 21.72 0.40 0.28
N LYS A 25 22.58 1.43 0.18
CA LYS A 25 22.26 2.80 0.63
C LYS A 25 21.41 3.57 -0.37
N THR A 26 21.17 3.01 -1.55
CA THR A 26 20.36 3.64 -2.59
C THR A 26 18.88 3.44 -2.27
N SER A 27 18.08 4.50 -2.38
CA SER A 27 16.62 4.43 -2.26
C SER A 27 15.96 4.63 -3.61
N VAL A 28 15.02 3.77 -3.97
CA VAL A 28 14.21 3.91 -5.19
C VAL A 28 12.92 4.70 -4.99
N ARG A 29 12.54 4.95 -3.73
CA ARG A 29 11.33 5.70 -3.36
C ARG A 29 11.54 6.48 -2.07
N GLY A 30 11.01 7.70 -2.01
CA GLY A 30 11.06 8.53 -0.79
C GLY A 30 10.05 8.10 0.28
N SER A 31 9.05 7.28 -0.07
CA SER A 31 8.04 6.81 0.86
C SER A 31 7.43 5.48 0.44
N ALA A 32 6.99 4.69 1.42
CA ALA A 32 6.17 3.49 1.21
C ALA A 32 4.71 3.82 1.54
N LEU A 33 3.79 3.52 0.60
CA LEU A 33 2.35 3.68 0.78
C LEU A 33 1.73 2.35 1.16
N THR A 34 0.90 2.33 2.19
CA THR A 34 0.11 1.17 2.63
C THR A 34 -1.34 1.59 2.82
N ARG A 35 -2.27 0.70 2.48
CA ARG A 35 -3.69 0.85 2.78
C ARG A 35 -4.14 -0.27 3.71
N TRP A 36 -4.84 0.11 4.77
CA TRP A 36 -5.52 -0.82 5.67
C TRP A 36 -6.94 -0.33 5.95
N ARG A 37 -7.94 -1.11 5.57
CA ARG A 37 -9.35 -0.73 5.67
C ARG A 37 -9.60 0.65 5.04
N ASN A 38 -10.02 1.63 5.85
CA ASN A 38 -10.27 3.02 5.48
C ASN A 38 -9.08 3.95 5.78
N GLY A 39 -7.94 3.40 6.17
CA GLY A 39 -6.73 4.16 6.48
C GLY A 39 -5.70 4.07 5.36
N TYR A 40 -5.04 5.19 5.08
CA TYR A 40 -3.87 5.27 4.21
C TYR A 40 -2.67 5.76 5.00
N THR A 41 -1.57 5.06 4.87
CA THR A 41 -0.33 5.35 5.59
C THR A 41 0.80 5.53 4.62
N ILE A 42 1.63 6.57 4.80
CA ILE A 42 2.98 6.60 4.24
C ILE A 42 4.01 6.52 5.35
N LYS A 43 5.06 5.76 5.07
CA LYS A 43 6.29 5.72 5.86
C LYS A 43 7.43 6.30 5.04
N THR A 44 8.08 7.32 5.58
CA THR A 44 9.35 7.87 5.09
C THR A 44 10.51 7.30 5.91
N THR A 45 11.73 7.74 5.67
CA THR A 45 12.88 7.35 6.49
C THR A 45 12.70 7.72 7.96
N ARG A 46 12.03 8.85 8.27
CA ARG A 46 11.89 9.34 9.64
C ARG A 46 10.46 9.28 10.16
N TYR A 47 9.48 9.64 9.35
CA TYR A 47 8.09 9.82 9.81
C TYR A 47 7.16 8.75 9.27
N ARG A 48 6.15 8.42 10.06
CA ARG A 48 4.96 7.72 9.59
C ARG A 48 3.73 8.58 9.81
N ILE A 49 2.96 8.82 8.77
CA ILE A 49 1.66 9.48 8.85
C ILE A 49 0.56 8.53 8.37
N THR A 50 -0.54 8.48 9.09
CA THR A 50 -1.76 7.77 8.70
C THR A 50 -2.92 8.76 8.63
N LYS A 51 -3.70 8.68 7.54
CA LYS A 51 -4.96 9.37 7.34
C LYS A 51 -6.09 8.36 7.47
N TRP A 52 -7.01 8.57 8.37
CA TRP A 52 -8.18 7.75 8.59
C TRP A 52 -9.43 8.36 7.94
N GLY A 53 -10.15 7.56 7.14
CA GLY A 53 -11.24 8.04 6.31
C GLY A 53 -10.77 8.61 4.96
N ALA A 54 -11.70 8.77 4.03
CA ALA A 54 -11.39 9.23 2.67
C ALA A 54 -10.74 10.61 2.65
N ASN A 55 -11.23 11.51 3.48
CA ASN A 55 -10.78 12.90 3.59
C ASN A 55 -10.07 13.21 4.92
N GLY A 56 -9.75 12.17 5.72
CA GLY A 56 -9.16 12.35 7.05
C GLY A 56 -10.19 12.71 8.14
N GLU A 57 -11.46 12.48 7.90
CA GLU A 57 -12.57 12.81 8.80
C GLU A 57 -12.54 11.99 10.10
N LEU A 58 -11.85 10.85 10.10
CA LEU A 58 -11.66 10.01 11.28
C LEU A 58 -10.34 10.30 12.01
N GLY A 59 -9.60 11.33 11.57
CA GLY A 59 -8.38 11.79 12.21
C GLY A 59 -7.09 11.35 11.50
N TYR A 60 -5.98 11.74 12.12
CA TYR A 60 -4.63 11.47 11.67
C TYR A 60 -3.78 10.93 12.79
N GLU A 61 -2.76 10.17 12.42
CA GLU A 61 -1.65 9.80 13.28
C GLU A 61 -0.33 10.27 12.66
N LEU A 62 0.57 10.74 13.48
CA LEU A 62 1.94 11.10 13.10
C LEU A 62 2.92 10.58 14.13
N TYR A 63 3.95 9.88 13.68
CA TYR A 63 5.01 9.35 14.51
C TYR A 63 6.38 9.74 13.96
N ASP A 64 7.33 10.07 14.85
CA ASP A 64 8.72 10.42 14.54
C ASP A 64 9.67 9.30 14.98
N HIS A 65 10.00 8.40 14.07
CA HIS A 65 10.84 7.23 14.36
C HIS A 65 12.27 7.56 14.80
N LYS A 66 12.70 8.81 14.64
CA LYS A 66 14.00 9.23 15.20
C LYS A 66 13.95 9.31 16.73
N ASN A 67 12.80 9.68 17.29
CA ASN A 67 12.62 9.94 18.72
C ASN A 67 11.67 8.94 19.39
N ASP A 68 10.85 8.25 18.60
CA ASP A 68 9.82 7.30 19.06
C ASP A 68 9.72 6.14 18.08
N GLU A 69 10.66 5.21 18.11
CA GLU A 69 10.69 4.03 17.24
C GLU A 69 9.50 3.10 17.47
N LYS A 70 8.94 3.10 18.69
CA LYS A 70 7.80 2.25 19.07
C LYS A 70 6.44 2.89 18.83
N GLU A 71 6.40 4.14 18.32
CA GLU A 71 5.16 4.84 17.99
C GLU A 71 4.20 4.98 19.18
N LEU A 72 4.73 5.32 20.34
CA LEU A 72 3.97 5.45 21.58
C LEU A 72 3.23 6.79 21.68
N LEU A 73 3.73 7.83 20.98
CA LEU A 73 3.19 9.18 21.07
C LEU A 73 2.70 9.68 19.71
N ASN A 74 1.38 9.82 19.55
CA ASN A 74 0.80 10.43 18.37
C ASN A 74 1.03 11.96 18.37
N LEU A 75 1.78 12.45 17.40
CA LEU A 75 2.17 13.85 17.24
C LEU A 75 1.22 14.65 16.34
N ALA A 76 0.15 14.04 15.81
CA ALA A 76 -0.73 14.68 14.82
C ALA A 76 -1.37 15.99 15.32
N SER A 77 -1.62 16.11 16.63
CA SER A 77 -2.18 17.31 17.26
C SER A 77 -1.13 18.23 17.87
N ASN A 78 0.15 17.89 17.77
CA ASN A 78 1.22 18.71 18.36
C ASN A 78 1.58 19.86 17.43
N GLN A 79 1.40 21.09 17.93
CA GLN A 79 1.63 22.32 17.16
C GLN A 79 3.09 22.46 16.66
N ALA A 80 4.06 21.91 17.39
CA ALA A 80 5.47 21.93 16.97
C ALA A 80 5.72 21.12 15.69
N TYR A 81 4.86 20.16 15.37
CA TYR A 81 4.93 19.32 14.18
C TYR A 81 3.98 19.76 13.05
N LYS A 82 3.32 20.90 13.18
CA LYS A 82 2.33 21.36 12.20
C LYS A 82 2.88 21.42 10.78
N THR A 83 4.05 22.03 10.58
CA THR A 83 4.68 22.13 9.25
C THR A 83 5.03 20.78 8.66
N VAL A 84 5.54 19.87 9.49
CA VAL A 84 5.84 18.48 9.09
C VAL A 84 4.56 17.77 8.70
N MET A 85 3.51 17.91 9.51
CA MET A 85 2.20 17.33 9.27
C MET A 85 1.59 17.79 7.95
N ASP A 86 1.63 19.09 7.68
CA ASP A 86 1.08 19.67 6.45
C ASP A 86 1.84 19.18 5.21
N SER A 87 3.18 19.13 5.27
CA SER A 87 4.01 18.59 4.19
C SER A 87 3.73 17.10 3.94
N LEU A 88 3.63 16.30 4.99
CA LEU A 88 3.38 14.86 4.86
C LEU A 88 1.97 14.55 4.38
N LYS A 89 0.96 15.37 4.71
CA LYS A 89 -0.38 15.27 4.14
C LYS A 89 -0.37 15.43 2.62
N GLN A 90 0.35 16.43 2.11
CA GLN A 90 0.49 16.64 0.67
C GLN A 90 1.13 15.43 -0.02
N VAL A 91 2.23 14.91 0.54
CA VAL A 91 2.89 13.71 0.00
C VAL A 91 1.95 12.50 0.05
N LEU A 92 1.22 12.31 1.16
CA LEU A 92 0.27 11.21 1.30
C LEU A 92 -0.84 11.28 0.25
N ASP A 93 -1.45 12.46 0.07
CA ASP A 93 -2.54 12.66 -0.90
C ASP A 93 -2.04 12.47 -2.34
N GLN A 94 -0.85 12.96 -2.66
CA GLN A 94 -0.21 12.69 -3.95
C GLN A 94 -0.01 11.18 -4.18
N ARG A 95 0.54 10.46 -3.18
CA ARG A 95 0.77 9.02 -3.27
C ARG A 95 -0.51 8.22 -3.41
N ILE A 96 -1.59 8.63 -2.74
CA ILE A 96 -2.93 8.03 -2.89
C ILE A 96 -3.45 8.26 -4.32
N SER A 97 -3.34 9.48 -4.83
CA SER A 97 -3.75 9.82 -6.19
C SER A 97 -3.00 8.98 -7.23
N GLU A 98 -1.67 8.92 -7.14
CA GLU A 98 -0.84 8.10 -8.03
C GLU A 98 -1.24 6.62 -8.00
N ALA A 99 -1.49 6.07 -6.81
CA ALA A 99 -1.88 4.67 -6.63
C ALA A 99 -3.32 4.36 -7.05
N SER A 100 -4.16 5.39 -7.17
CA SER A 100 -5.56 5.26 -7.58
C SER A 100 -5.75 5.31 -9.10
N VAL A 101 -4.72 5.69 -9.84
CA VAL A 101 -4.75 5.67 -11.31
C VAL A 101 -4.80 4.22 -11.77
N LYS A 102 -5.90 3.84 -12.44
CA LYS A 102 -6.04 2.52 -13.06
C LYS A 102 -5.23 2.51 -14.35
N PRO A 103 -4.18 1.67 -14.47
CA PRO A 103 -3.43 1.59 -15.73
C PRO A 103 -4.33 1.08 -16.86
N ASP A 104 -4.17 1.65 -18.06
CA ASP A 104 -4.89 1.21 -19.23
C ASP A 104 -4.65 -0.28 -19.51
N GLY A 105 -5.73 -1.01 -19.77
CA GLY A 105 -5.69 -2.42 -20.12
C GLY A 105 -5.73 -3.42 -18.96
N LEU A 106 -5.45 -3.04 -17.71
CA LEU A 106 -5.47 -3.96 -16.56
C LEU A 106 -6.87 -4.34 -16.06
N GLY A 107 -7.88 -3.52 -16.32
CA GLY A 107 -9.24 -3.80 -15.87
C GLY A 107 -10.02 -4.79 -16.73
N ARG A 108 -9.64 -4.94 -17.99
CA ARG A 108 -10.41 -5.76 -18.95
C ARG A 108 -10.36 -7.26 -18.67
N GLN A 109 -9.27 -7.76 -18.13
CA GLN A 109 -9.18 -9.18 -17.78
C GLN A 109 -10.06 -9.53 -16.57
N ILE A 110 -10.14 -8.62 -15.59
CA ILE A 110 -11.01 -8.80 -14.42
C ILE A 110 -12.47 -8.52 -14.77
N ASP A 111 -12.72 -7.47 -15.58
CA ASP A 111 -14.07 -7.10 -16.02
C ASP A 111 -14.68 -8.15 -16.96
N ASN A 112 -13.85 -8.86 -17.73
CA ASN A 112 -14.26 -9.96 -18.62
C ASN A 112 -14.26 -11.33 -17.94
N ALA A 113 -13.67 -11.46 -16.75
CA ALA A 113 -13.77 -12.66 -15.94
C ALA A 113 -15.18 -12.76 -15.33
N LYS A 114 -16.17 -13.00 -16.19
CA LYS A 114 -17.60 -13.12 -15.84
C LYS A 114 -17.92 -14.23 -14.84
N THR A 115 -16.92 -14.97 -14.39
CA THR A 115 -17.13 -16.23 -13.67
C THR A 115 -16.16 -16.50 -12.54
N VAL A 116 -15.52 -15.46 -11.97
CA VAL A 116 -14.91 -15.68 -10.66
C VAL A 116 -16.06 -15.66 -9.66
N PRO A 117 -16.47 -16.82 -9.11
CA PRO A 117 -17.49 -16.84 -8.06
C PRO A 117 -17.01 -15.88 -6.96
N LYS A 118 -17.88 -14.97 -6.54
CA LYS A 118 -17.61 -14.19 -5.33
C LYS A 118 -17.47 -15.20 -4.19
N ALA A 119 -16.25 -15.55 -3.85
CA ALA A 119 -16.01 -16.39 -2.70
C ALA A 119 -16.51 -15.64 -1.47
N LYS A 120 -17.61 -16.10 -0.92
CA LYS A 120 -18.09 -15.62 0.37
C LYS A 120 -17.11 -16.13 1.43
N ASN A 121 -16.40 -15.20 2.08
CA ASN A 121 -15.56 -15.50 3.24
C ASN A 121 -14.47 -16.56 2.97
N ILE A 122 -13.53 -16.28 2.08
CA ILE A 122 -12.29 -17.04 2.05
C ILE A 122 -11.49 -16.59 3.28
N THR A 123 -11.53 -17.36 4.34
CA THR A 123 -10.51 -17.33 5.38
C THR A 123 -9.31 -18.11 4.89
N PHE A 124 -8.12 -17.73 5.36
CA PHE A 124 -6.88 -18.43 5.02
C PHE A 124 -7.02 -19.91 5.36
N GLY A 125 -6.97 -20.78 4.34
CA GLY A 125 -7.20 -22.22 4.49
C GLY A 125 -8.60 -22.72 4.15
N ASP A 126 -9.56 -21.87 3.82
CA ASP A 126 -10.91 -22.27 3.42
C ASP A 126 -11.10 -22.20 1.91
N LEU A 127 -10.97 -23.31 1.23
CA LEU A 127 -11.35 -23.48 -0.17
C LEU A 127 -12.72 -24.14 -0.26
N HIS A 128 -13.60 -23.56 -1.04
CA HIS A 128 -14.92 -24.11 -1.32
C HIS A 128 -15.11 -24.28 -2.83
N ASP A 129 -15.78 -25.35 -3.24
CA ASP A 129 -16.18 -25.55 -4.64
C ASP A 129 -17.28 -24.56 -5.06
N ALA A 130 -17.67 -24.63 -6.33
CA ALA A 130 -18.73 -23.78 -6.88
C ALA A 130 -20.09 -23.97 -6.19
N GLN A 131 -20.26 -25.06 -5.45
CA GLN A 131 -21.44 -25.40 -4.67
C GLN A 131 -21.31 -24.98 -3.20
N GLY A 132 -20.20 -24.34 -2.82
CA GLY A 132 -19.95 -23.89 -1.45
C GLY A 132 -19.48 -24.99 -0.50
N LYS A 133 -19.09 -26.17 -1.02
CA LYS A 133 -18.58 -27.28 -0.23
C LYS A 133 -17.06 -27.16 -0.05
N ARG A 134 -16.57 -27.37 1.16
CA ARG A 134 -15.13 -27.41 1.45
C ARG A 134 -14.43 -28.46 0.59
N ILE A 135 -13.44 -28.04 -0.20
CA ILE A 135 -12.70 -28.91 -1.13
C ILE A 135 -11.34 -29.33 -0.63
N TYR A 136 -10.95 -28.95 0.62
CA TYR A 136 -9.63 -29.29 1.06
C TYR A 136 -9.57 -29.98 2.39
N LEU A 137 -8.48 -30.70 2.43
CA LEU A 137 -7.81 -31.32 3.54
C LEU A 137 -8.71 -32.21 4.39
N LYS A 138 -9.02 -33.37 3.85
CA LYS A 138 -9.11 -34.54 4.73
C LYS A 138 -7.76 -34.66 5.44
N GLU A 139 -7.73 -34.37 6.72
CA GLU A 139 -6.64 -34.78 7.59
C GLU A 139 -6.40 -36.27 7.37
N LYS A 140 -5.13 -36.60 7.12
CA LYS A 140 -4.72 -38.00 7.05
C LYS A 140 -4.61 -38.57 8.44
#